data_b71e2f0251304e7f858046679f67b86a
#
_entry.id   b71e2f0251304e7f858046679f67b86a
#
_cell.length_a   1.000
_cell.length_b   1.000
_cell.length_c   1.000
_cell.angle_alpha   90.00
_cell.angle_beta   90.00
_cell.angle_gamma   90.00
#
_symmetry.space_group_name_H-M   'P 1'
#
loop_
_entity.id
_entity.type
_entity.pdbx_description
1 polymer ?
#
loop_
_entity_poly.entity_id
_entity_poly.type
_entity_poly.pdbx_seq_one_letter_code
_entity_poly.pdbx_strand_id
1 'polypeptide(L)'
;MGDSYQVIVDRDASVDQSEHFGSIVLDWLIAERIVEPEASDCALGLGHRPGPGHLKATAEAPRWFMGQATNGMRIVTGRTVFNGWLDSELRCKQCGAVNSIDGLHDAGENWYEGGQGLLACSTCRFGEAITEWQILPPWGFGNLGFQFWNWPWLRDSFVEDISRLLGHRTVLVPGWI
;
A
#
# COMPACT_ATOMS: atom_id res chain seq x y z
N MET A 1 -14.97 -17.34 0.14
CA MET A 1 -14.90 -15.88 -0.09
C MET A 1 -13.52 -15.49 0.38
N GLY A 2 -12.66 -14.97 -0.49
CA GLY A 2 -11.30 -14.58 -0.13
C GLY A 2 -11.27 -13.26 0.64
N ASP A 3 -10.18 -12.99 1.37
CA ASP A 3 -9.97 -11.71 2.01
C ASP A 3 -9.39 -10.69 1.02
N SER A 4 -9.87 -9.45 1.10
CA SER A 4 -9.36 -8.33 0.31
C SER A 4 -8.54 -7.39 1.20
N TYR A 5 -7.65 -6.64 0.59
CA TYR A 5 -6.91 -5.61 1.30
C TYR A 5 -6.63 -4.39 0.41
N GLN A 6 -6.37 -3.29 1.05
CA GLN A 6 -5.86 -2.07 0.44
C GLN A 6 -4.66 -1.61 1.26
N VAL A 7 -3.56 -1.28 0.60
CA VAL A 7 -2.36 -0.77 1.28
C VAL A 7 -2.05 0.63 0.80
N ILE A 8 -1.95 1.58 1.72
CA ILE A 8 -1.36 2.89 1.44
C ILE A 8 0.13 2.74 1.67
N VAL A 9 0.91 2.73 0.61
CA VAL A 9 2.37 2.54 0.66
C VAL A 9 3.06 3.89 0.61
N ASP A 10 3.91 4.16 1.60
CA ASP A 10 4.83 5.29 1.60
C ASP A 10 6.02 4.98 0.70
N ARG A 11 6.22 5.80 -0.34
CA ARG A 11 7.25 5.60 -1.36
C ARG A 11 8.60 6.22 -1.00
N ASP A 12 8.64 7.08 0.00
CA ASP A 12 9.80 7.93 0.29
C ASP A 12 10.46 7.63 1.65
N ALA A 13 9.76 6.98 2.60
CA ALA A 13 10.33 6.62 3.88
C ALA A 13 11.50 5.64 3.74
N SER A 14 12.62 5.92 4.44
CA SER A 14 13.71 4.96 4.60
C SER A 14 13.36 3.86 5.60
N VAL A 15 14.14 2.78 5.61
CA VAL A 15 13.96 1.69 6.60
C VAL A 15 14.02 2.25 8.03
N ASP A 16 15.00 3.10 8.32
CA ASP A 16 15.22 3.67 9.66
C ASP A 16 14.10 4.63 10.10
N GLN A 17 13.36 5.20 9.16
CA GLN A 17 12.26 6.12 9.41
C GLN A 17 10.89 5.42 9.52
N SER A 18 10.79 4.20 9.02
CA SER A 18 9.50 3.52 8.84
C SER A 18 8.71 3.33 10.14
N GLU A 19 9.36 2.96 11.23
CA GLU A 19 8.70 2.80 12.54
C GLU A 19 8.21 4.14 13.09
N HIS A 20 9.01 5.20 12.95
CA HIS A 20 8.65 6.54 13.42
C HIS A 20 7.44 7.08 12.67
N PHE A 21 7.45 7.05 11.35
CA PHE A 21 6.31 7.50 10.54
C PHE A 21 5.08 6.59 10.70
N GLY A 22 5.30 5.29 10.88
CA GLY A 22 4.23 4.35 11.20
C GLY A 22 3.50 4.74 12.48
N SER A 23 4.24 5.10 13.53
CA SER A 23 3.67 5.55 14.81
C SER A 23 2.92 6.87 14.68
N ILE A 24 3.44 7.85 13.93
CA ILE A 24 2.76 9.15 13.71
C ILE A 24 1.39 8.93 13.06
N VAL A 25 1.32 8.10 12.01
CA VAL A 25 0.05 7.83 11.33
C VAL A 25 -0.91 7.04 12.24
N LEU A 26 -0.41 6.06 13.00
CA LEU A 26 -1.24 5.30 13.94
C LEU A 26 -1.84 6.20 15.01
N ASP A 27 -1.04 7.08 15.62
CA ASP A 27 -1.50 8.02 16.64
C ASP A 27 -2.60 8.94 16.09
N TRP A 28 -2.43 9.41 14.85
CA TRP A 28 -3.45 10.20 14.16
C TRP A 28 -4.73 9.41 13.89
N LEU A 29 -4.61 8.16 13.40
CA LEU A 29 -5.77 7.29 13.16
C LEU A 29 -6.56 7.01 14.44
N ILE A 30 -5.88 6.82 15.56
CA ILE A 30 -6.49 6.63 16.89
C ILE A 30 -7.15 7.94 17.37
N ALA A 31 -6.45 9.07 17.27
CA ALA A 31 -6.99 10.37 17.67
C ALA A 31 -8.26 10.75 16.88
N GLU A 32 -8.28 10.44 15.57
CA GLU A 32 -9.45 10.62 14.70
C GLU A 32 -10.52 9.53 14.90
N ARG A 33 -10.24 8.53 15.77
CA ARG A 33 -11.11 7.39 16.07
C ARG A 33 -11.42 6.52 14.84
N ILE A 34 -10.55 6.57 13.84
CA ILE A 34 -10.67 5.76 12.61
C ILE A 34 -10.39 4.30 12.92
N VAL A 35 -9.42 4.04 13.81
CA VAL A 35 -9.13 2.71 14.35
C VAL A 35 -9.20 2.72 15.86
N GLU A 36 -9.40 1.55 16.47
CA GLU A 36 -9.35 1.35 17.91
C GLU A 36 -7.89 1.37 18.41
N PRO A 37 -7.62 1.87 19.64
CA PRO A 37 -6.26 1.94 20.17
C PRO A 37 -5.68 0.55 20.53
N GLU A 38 -6.53 -0.41 20.92
CA GLU A 38 -6.08 -1.75 21.31
C GLU A 38 -5.82 -2.61 20.08
N ALA A 39 -4.62 -3.19 20.00
CA ALA A 39 -4.29 -4.17 18.99
C ALA A 39 -4.94 -5.53 19.29
N SER A 40 -5.42 -6.21 18.25
CA SER A 40 -6.04 -7.54 18.33
C SER A 40 -5.75 -8.34 17.06
N ASP A 41 -6.06 -9.64 17.05
CA ASP A 41 -5.93 -10.49 15.86
C ASP A 41 -7.11 -10.21 14.89
N CYS A 42 -6.96 -9.15 14.08
CA CYS A 42 -8.00 -8.67 13.17
C CYS A 42 -7.51 -8.30 11.77
N ALA A 43 -6.21 -8.50 11.48
CA ALA A 43 -5.58 -8.09 10.24
C ALA A 43 -4.71 -9.21 9.64
N LEU A 44 -5.15 -10.48 9.74
CA LEU A 44 -4.34 -11.69 9.52
C LEU A 44 -3.05 -11.62 10.35
N GLY A 45 -3.24 -11.42 11.65
CA GLY A 45 -2.25 -11.10 12.66
C GLY A 45 -2.67 -9.86 13.44
N LEU A 46 -1.74 -9.31 14.23
CA LEU A 46 -2.01 -8.13 15.04
C LEU A 46 -2.31 -6.90 14.18
N GLY A 47 -3.35 -6.19 14.54
CA GLY A 47 -3.78 -4.95 13.91
C GLY A 47 -4.79 -4.23 14.78
N HIS A 48 -5.30 -3.11 14.30
CA HIS A 48 -6.27 -2.26 14.98
C HIS A 48 -7.64 -2.36 14.29
N ARG A 49 -8.68 -2.67 15.03
CA ARG A 49 -10.06 -2.74 14.50
C ARG A 49 -10.54 -1.37 14.04
N PRO A 50 -11.51 -1.32 13.11
CA PRO A 50 -12.15 -0.05 12.76
C PRO A 50 -12.84 0.55 13.99
N GLY A 51 -12.54 1.82 14.25
CA GLY A 51 -13.17 2.63 15.28
C GLY A 51 -14.46 3.32 14.79
N PRO A 52 -15.17 4.03 15.64
CA PRO A 52 -16.42 4.72 15.30
C PRO A 52 -16.24 5.84 14.26
N GLY A 53 -15.02 6.31 14.05
CA GLY A 53 -14.66 7.31 13.03
C GLY A 53 -14.30 6.73 11.66
N HIS A 54 -14.42 5.42 11.42
CA HIS A 54 -14.00 4.74 10.19
C HIS A 54 -14.59 5.34 8.90
N LEU A 55 -15.77 5.98 8.97
CA LEU A 55 -16.38 6.69 7.83
C LEU A 55 -15.56 7.90 7.35
N LYS A 56 -14.57 8.36 8.12
CA LYS A 56 -13.61 9.37 7.64
C LYS A 56 -12.67 8.79 6.57
N ALA A 57 -12.38 7.50 6.68
CA ALA A 57 -11.49 6.79 5.75
C ALA A 57 -12.24 6.20 4.54
N THR A 58 -13.54 5.86 4.67
CA THR A 58 -14.31 5.14 3.63
C THR A 58 -15.53 5.93 3.20
N ALA A 59 -15.96 5.76 1.93
CA ALA A 59 -17.17 6.41 1.43
C ALA A 59 -18.44 5.82 2.04
N GLU A 60 -18.45 4.50 2.25
CA GLU A 60 -19.56 3.71 2.77
C GLU A 60 -19.05 2.68 3.74
N ALA A 61 -19.89 2.25 4.67
CA ALA A 61 -19.63 1.09 5.50
C ALA A 61 -20.86 0.18 5.48
N PRO A 62 -20.78 -0.97 4.79
CA PRO A 62 -21.85 -1.97 4.85
C PRO A 62 -22.10 -2.43 6.28
N ARG A 63 -23.36 -2.79 6.61
CA ARG A 63 -23.72 -3.21 7.98
C ARG A 63 -22.90 -4.38 8.52
N TRP A 64 -22.42 -5.25 7.63
CA TRP A 64 -21.62 -6.41 8.00
C TRP A 64 -20.16 -6.06 8.34
N PHE A 65 -19.65 -4.89 7.90
CA PHE A 65 -18.24 -4.51 8.02
C PHE A 65 -17.73 -4.58 9.47
N MET A 66 -18.44 -3.98 10.42
CA MET A 66 -18.04 -3.94 11.82
C MET A 66 -18.05 -5.32 12.50
N GLY A 67 -18.79 -6.27 11.96
CA GLY A 67 -18.93 -7.63 12.50
C GLY A 67 -17.95 -8.66 11.93
N GLN A 68 -17.07 -8.27 11.01
CA GLN A 68 -16.09 -9.20 10.44
C GLN A 68 -14.97 -9.51 11.42
N ALA A 69 -14.50 -10.77 11.38
CA ALA A 69 -13.34 -11.20 12.17
C ALA A 69 -12.06 -10.54 11.66
N THR A 70 -11.88 -10.52 10.33
CA THR A 70 -10.75 -9.90 9.64
C THR A 70 -11.20 -8.58 9.02
N ASN A 71 -11.00 -7.47 9.71
CA ASN A 71 -11.31 -6.13 9.22
C ASN A 71 -10.38 -5.05 9.82
N GLY A 72 -9.21 -5.46 10.27
CA GLY A 72 -8.26 -4.55 10.93
C GLY A 72 -7.33 -3.79 9.97
N MET A 73 -6.69 -2.77 10.51
CA MET A 73 -5.56 -2.09 9.89
C MET A 73 -4.28 -2.52 10.59
N ARG A 74 -3.24 -2.84 9.83
CA ARG A 74 -1.90 -3.08 10.37
C ARG A 74 -0.84 -2.25 9.65
N ILE A 75 0.25 -1.98 10.35
CA ILE A 75 1.42 -1.31 9.79
C ILE A 75 2.41 -2.39 9.35
N VAL A 76 2.94 -2.23 8.16
CA VAL A 76 4.01 -3.07 7.59
C VAL A 76 5.25 -2.19 7.47
N THR A 77 6.32 -2.55 8.20
CA THR A 77 7.61 -1.85 8.16
C THR A 77 8.68 -2.73 7.53
N GLY A 78 9.71 -2.09 6.98
CA GLY A 78 10.78 -2.77 6.26
C GLY A 78 10.53 -2.86 4.75
N ARG A 79 11.59 -3.16 4.01
CA ARG A 79 11.58 -3.19 2.55
C ARG A 79 10.60 -4.22 2.02
N THR A 80 9.54 -3.77 1.36
CA THR A 80 8.42 -4.62 0.97
C THR A 80 7.91 -4.23 -0.42
N VAL A 81 7.64 -5.25 -1.25
CA VAL A 81 6.91 -5.11 -2.51
C VAL A 81 5.44 -5.43 -2.22
N PHE A 82 4.59 -4.42 -2.35
CA PHE A 82 3.15 -4.56 -2.19
C PHE A 82 2.51 -4.75 -3.58
N ASN A 83 1.93 -5.90 -3.82
CA ASN A 83 1.22 -6.21 -5.05
C ASN A 83 -0.03 -7.04 -4.73
N GLY A 84 -1.08 -6.86 -5.51
CA GLY A 84 -2.33 -7.60 -5.32
C GLY A 84 -2.81 -8.32 -6.56
N TRP A 85 -2.08 -8.16 -7.69
CA TRP A 85 -2.51 -8.66 -8.99
C TRP A 85 -1.36 -9.31 -9.74
N LEU A 86 -1.63 -10.48 -10.30
CA LEU A 86 -0.66 -11.19 -11.17
C LEU A 86 -0.64 -10.62 -12.58
N ASP A 87 -1.77 -10.10 -13.05
CA ASP A 87 -1.93 -9.58 -14.42
C ASP A 87 -1.81 -8.04 -14.43
N SER A 88 -0.59 -7.55 -14.20
CA SER A 88 -0.31 -6.12 -14.24
C SER A 88 0.31 -5.70 -15.57
N GLU A 89 -0.09 -4.54 -16.08
CA GLU A 89 0.55 -3.88 -17.22
C GLU A 89 1.68 -2.97 -16.75
N LEU A 90 2.85 -3.13 -17.35
CA LEU A 90 4.00 -2.29 -17.12
C LEU A 90 4.17 -1.31 -18.28
N ARG A 91 3.88 -0.04 -18.06
CA ARG A 91 3.83 0.97 -19.13
C ARG A 91 5.02 1.93 -19.04
N CYS A 92 5.74 2.06 -20.16
CA CYS A 92 6.86 3.00 -20.26
C CYS A 92 6.34 4.44 -20.32
N LYS A 93 6.80 5.30 -19.43
CA LYS A 93 6.41 6.73 -19.42
C LYS A 93 6.99 7.53 -20.59
N GLN A 94 8.08 7.03 -21.23
CA GLN A 94 8.73 7.73 -22.33
C GLN A 94 8.03 7.50 -23.68
N CYS A 95 7.62 6.24 -23.97
CA CYS A 95 7.04 5.90 -25.29
C CYS A 95 5.64 5.28 -25.19
N GLY A 96 5.10 5.05 -23.99
CA GLY A 96 3.79 4.45 -23.78
C GLY A 96 3.71 2.94 -24.05
N ALA A 97 4.80 2.30 -24.47
CA ALA A 97 4.79 0.87 -24.78
C ALA A 97 4.53 0.04 -23.52
N VAL A 98 3.71 -1.02 -23.67
CA VAL A 98 3.50 -2.03 -22.64
C VAL A 98 4.66 -3.03 -22.70
N ASN A 99 5.27 -3.30 -21.56
CA ASN A 99 6.39 -4.22 -21.39
C ASN A 99 5.95 -5.52 -20.71
N SER A 100 6.75 -6.59 -20.87
CA SER A 100 6.52 -7.86 -20.21
C SER A 100 6.62 -7.75 -18.70
N ILE A 101 5.75 -8.48 -17.99
CA ILE A 101 5.76 -8.59 -16.54
C ILE A 101 6.98 -9.36 -16.02
N ASP A 102 7.64 -10.18 -16.84
CA ASP A 102 8.82 -10.94 -16.45
C ASP A 102 9.93 -10.02 -15.95
N GLY A 103 10.20 -8.93 -16.67
CA GLY A 103 11.17 -7.92 -16.24
C GLY A 103 10.78 -7.19 -14.95
N LEU A 104 9.47 -7.09 -14.66
CA LEU A 104 8.96 -6.52 -13.42
C LEU A 104 9.30 -7.38 -12.21
N HIS A 105 9.17 -8.71 -12.32
CA HIS A 105 9.51 -9.61 -11.24
C HIS A 105 10.99 -9.55 -10.91
N ASP A 106 11.87 -9.67 -11.91
CA ASP A 106 13.33 -9.62 -11.73
C ASP A 106 13.78 -8.27 -11.12
N ALA A 107 13.26 -7.15 -11.61
CA ALA A 107 13.57 -5.83 -11.08
C ALA A 107 13.02 -5.63 -9.66
N GLY A 108 11.83 -6.16 -9.38
CA GLY A 108 11.20 -6.13 -8.06
C GLY A 108 11.98 -6.96 -7.04
N GLU A 109 12.43 -8.17 -7.39
CA GLU A 109 13.27 -9.02 -6.55
C GLU A 109 14.62 -8.33 -6.27
N ASN A 110 15.30 -7.84 -7.31
CA ASN A 110 16.53 -7.07 -7.13
C ASN A 110 16.34 -5.87 -6.20
N TRP A 111 15.22 -5.12 -6.35
CA TRP A 111 14.91 -4.02 -5.46
C TRP A 111 14.69 -4.54 -4.02
N TYR A 112 13.93 -5.61 -3.83
CA TYR A 112 13.64 -6.18 -2.51
C TYR A 112 14.93 -6.60 -1.78
N GLU A 113 15.89 -7.16 -2.48
CA GLU A 113 17.20 -7.58 -1.96
C GLU A 113 18.18 -6.42 -1.71
N GLY A 114 17.77 -5.17 -1.91
CA GLY A 114 18.57 -3.97 -1.64
C GLY A 114 19.22 -3.35 -2.87
N GLY A 115 18.98 -3.89 -4.07
CA GLY A 115 19.43 -3.30 -5.32
C GLY A 115 18.58 -2.09 -5.74
N GLN A 116 18.89 -1.54 -6.92
CA GLN A 116 18.18 -0.38 -7.47
C GLN A 116 16.90 -0.76 -8.22
N GLY A 117 16.71 -2.03 -8.56
CA GLY A 117 15.55 -2.49 -9.33
C GLY A 117 15.45 -1.81 -10.70
N LEU A 118 16.58 -1.69 -11.41
CA LEU A 118 16.60 -1.03 -12.71
C LEU A 118 15.86 -1.88 -13.77
N LEU A 119 14.99 -1.22 -14.51
CA LEU A 119 14.24 -1.84 -15.60
C LEU A 119 14.30 -0.96 -16.84
N ALA A 120 14.60 -1.56 -18.00
CA ALA A 120 14.66 -0.87 -19.30
C ALA A 120 13.48 -1.24 -20.17
N CYS A 121 12.89 -0.26 -20.83
CA CYS A 121 11.84 -0.47 -21.82
C CYS A 121 12.36 -1.30 -22.99
N SER A 122 11.65 -2.36 -23.35
CA SER A 122 12.00 -3.23 -24.48
C SER A 122 11.96 -2.51 -25.82
N THR A 123 11.14 -1.46 -25.96
CA THR A 123 10.92 -0.71 -27.19
C THR A 123 11.91 0.45 -27.36
N CYS A 124 11.98 1.38 -26.40
CA CYS A 124 12.77 2.60 -26.56
C CYS A 124 14.07 2.61 -25.74
N ARG A 125 14.34 1.55 -24.96
CA ARG A 125 15.52 1.41 -24.10
C ARG A 125 15.61 2.41 -22.95
N PHE A 126 14.58 3.24 -22.73
CA PHE A 126 14.53 4.10 -21.56
C PHE A 126 14.53 3.22 -20.30
N GLY A 127 15.46 3.52 -19.37
CA GLY A 127 15.66 2.76 -18.14
C GLY A 127 15.51 3.64 -16.92
N GLU A 128 14.84 3.12 -15.90
CA GLU A 128 14.71 3.75 -14.58
C GLU A 128 14.45 2.71 -13.49
N ALA A 129 14.47 3.14 -12.23
CA ALA A 129 14.13 2.27 -11.12
C ALA A 129 12.67 1.80 -11.22
N ILE A 130 12.41 0.54 -10.85
CA ILE A 130 11.06 -0.05 -10.89
C ILE A 130 10.06 0.74 -10.08
N THR A 131 10.50 1.41 -9.02
CA THR A 131 9.68 2.28 -8.17
C THR A 131 9.07 3.47 -8.91
N GLU A 132 9.62 3.86 -10.05
CA GLU A 132 9.16 5.00 -10.86
C GLU A 132 8.38 4.59 -12.11
N TRP A 133 8.25 3.29 -12.38
CA TRP A 133 7.46 2.78 -13.49
C TRP A 133 5.95 2.87 -13.22
N GLN A 134 5.18 3.08 -14.29
CA GLN A 134 3.72 3.01 -14.23
C GLN A 134 3.27 1.54 -14.34
N ILE A 135 2.74 1.02 -13.24
CA ILE A 135 2.22 -0.35 -13.12
C ILE A 135 0.71 -0.25 -12.90
N LEU A 136 -0.08 -0.98 -13.68
CA LEU A 136 -1.55 -0.95 -13.64
C LEU A 136 -2.11 -2.38 -13.61
N PRO A 137 -2.88 -2.79 -12.58
CA PRO A 137 -3.11 -2.08 -11.33
C PRO A 137 -1.81 -1.77 -10.55
N PRO A 138 -1.80 -0.75 -9.67
CA PRO A 138 -0.57 -0.26 -9.06
C PRO A 138 0.09 -1.30 -8.16
N TRP A 139 1.43 -1.36 -8.22
CA TRP A 139 2.29 -1.97 -7.22
C TRP A 139 2.90 -0.88 -6.34
N GLY A 140 3.20 -1.22 -5.11
CA GLY A 140 3.89 -0.34 -4.18
C GLY A 140 5.26 -0.90 -3.80
N PHE A 141 6.26 -0.05 -3.84
CA PHE A 141 7.62 -0.35 -3.37
C PHE A 141 7.94 0.62 -2.25
N GLY A 142 8.08 0.13 -1.03
CA GLY A 142 8.28 1.01 0.11
C GLY A 142 8.78 0.28 1.35
N ASN A 143 9.21 1.06 2.33
CA ASN A 143 9.62 0.55 3.63
C ASN A 143 8.53 0.72 4.70
N LEU A 144 7.39 1.29 4.31
CA LEU A 144 6.24 1.52 5.19
C LEU A 144 4.94 1.38 4.38
N GLY A 145 4.00 0.63 4.92
CA GLY A 145 2.67 0.48 4.37
C GLY A 145 1.60 0.36 5.47
N PHE A 146 0.44 0.95 5.21
CA PHE A 146 -0.73 0.87 6.07
C PHE A 146 -1.74 -0.04 5.39
N GLN A 147 -1.89 -1.27 5.87
CA GLN A 147 -2.68 -2.32 5.24
C GLN A 147 -4.03 -2.47 5.93
N PHE A 148 -5.11 -2.22 5.18
CA PHE A 148 -6.50 -2.27 5.61
C PHE A 148 -7.15 -3.55 5.06
N TRP A 149 -7.47 -4.51 5.93
CA TRP A 149 -8.06 -5.81 5.58
C TRP A 149 -9.59 -5.76 5.57
N ASN A 150 -10.20 -6.13 4.44
CA ASN A 150 -11.65 -6.15 4.23
C ASN A 150 -12.37 -4.82 4.52
N TRP A 151 -11.63 -3.71 4.46
CA TRP A 151 -12.25 -2.39 4.54
C TRP A 151 -12.98 -2.07 3.22
N PRO A 152 -14.11 -1.33 3.29
CA PRO A 152 -14.67 -0.69 2.10
C PRO A 152 -13.60 0.19 1.42
N TRP A 153 -13.84 0.54 0.15
CA TRP A 153 -12.87 1.36 -0.59
C TRP A 153 -12.50 2.62 0.20
N LEU A 154 -11.20 2.81 0.38
CA LEU A 154 -10.64 4.01 0.99
C LEU A 154 -10.88 5.20 0.05
N ARG A 155 -11.23 6.34 0.64
CA ARG A 155 -11.41 7.58 -0.12
C ARG A 155 -10.06 8.12 -0.58
N ASP A 156 -10.02 8.70 -1.77
CA ASP A 156 -8.82 9.40 -2.28
C ASP A 156 -8.37 10.49 -1.30
N SER A 157 -9.32 11.26 -0.74
CA SER A 157 -9.02 12.29 0.25
C SER A 157 -8.36 11.77 1.51
N PHE A 158 -8.71 10.55 1.95
CA PHE A 158 -8.06 9.91 3.10
C PHE A 158 -6.62 9.48 2.78
N VAL A 159 -6.38 8.96 1.56
CA VAL A 159 -5.03 8.65 1.09
C VAL A 159 -4.18 9.92 1.02
N GLU A 160 -4.76 11.01 0.52
CA GLU A 160 -4.12 12.34 0.48
C GLU A 160 -3.82 12.89 1.88
N ASP A 161 -4.70 12.68 2.86
CA ASP A 161 -4.47 13.11 4.25
C ASP A 161 -3.26 12.38 4.86
N ILE A 162 -3.13 11.07 4.63
CA ILE A 162 -1.95 10.30 5.07
C ILE A 162 -0.69 10.79 4.35
N SER A 163 -0.75 11.00 3.03
CA SER A 163 0.38 11.55 2.26
C SER A 163 0.85 12.90 2.80
N ARG A 164 -0.10 13.77 3.13
CA ARG A 164 0.16 15.10 3.70
C ARG A 164 0.75 15.01 5.11
N LEU A 165 0.24 14.10 5.94
CA LEU A 165 0.73 13.87 7.30
C LEU A 165 2.18 13.37 7.29
N LEU A 166 2.51 12.47 6.36
CA LEU A 166 3.86 11.96 6.16
C LEU A 166 4.79 13.01 5.51
N GLY A 167 4.27 13.90 4.68
CA GLY A 167 5.06 14.77 3.81
C GLY A 167 5.71 14.00 2.65
N HIS A 168 5.18 12.83 2.31
CA HIS A 168 5.73 11.86 1.37
C HIS A 168 4.74 11.55 0.24
N ARG A 169 5.24 11.00 -0.88
CA ARG A 169 4.41 10.41 -1.92
C ARG A 169 3.87 9.07 -1.45
N THR A 170 2.60 8.82 -1.71
CA THR A 170 1.97 7.55 -1.41
C THR A 170 1.35 6.92 -2.66
N VAL A 171 1.12 5.61 -2.62
CA VAL A 171 0.34 4.88 -3.62
C VAL A 171 -0.62 3.92 -2.93
N LEU A 172 -1.86 3.86 -3.41
CA LEU A 172 -2.86 2.89 -2.94
C LEU A 172 -2.78 1.62 -3.79
N VAL A 173 -2.52 0.50 -3.13
CA VAL A 173 -2.39 -0.82 -3.75
C VAL A 173 -3.51 -1.73 -3.26
N PRO A 174 -4.50 -2.08 -4.10
CA PRO A 174 -5.51 -3.07 -3.76
C PRO A 174 -5.02 -4.49 -4.03
N GLY A 175 -5.56 -5.47 -3.26
CA GLY A 175 -5.25 -6.88 -3.47
C GLY A 175 -6.23 -7.83 -2.81
N TRP A 176 -6.05 -9.12 -3.11
CA TRP A 176 -6.81 -10.25 -2.58
C TRP A 176 -5.91 -11.43 -2.26
N ILE A 177 -6.40 -12.30 -1.37
CA ILE A 177 -5.84 -13.63 -1.11
C ILE A 177 -6.96 -14.69 -1.05
#